data_1668ece8f12a9dab7e4783da87e93402
#
_entry.id   1668ece8f12a9dab7e4783da87e93402
#
_cell.length_a   1.000
_cell.length_b   1.000
_cell.length_c   1.000
_cell.angle_alpha   90.00
_cell.angle_beta   90.00
_cell.angle_gamma   90.00
#
_symmetry.space_group_name_H-M   'P 1'
#
loop_
_entity.id
_entity.type
_entity.pdbx_description
1 polymer ?
#
loop_
_entity_poly.entity_id
_entity_poly.type
_entity_poly.pdbx_seq_one_letter_code
_entity_poly.pdbx_strand_id
1 'polypeptide(L)'
;MFIKLKIFKIFIFLFFIFFANSYADYNWKKITESNNRIYYVDHSSIKSSGNKVYFLTLTDYYKPDEFGDLSNIIYREADCSKMSYRFLKDFYYSQPMGNGEPSEIIDEVGEWRALVPGSVGEYMTEYVCNY
;
A
#
# COMPACT_ATOMS: atom_id res chain seq x y z
N MET A 1 47.59 -7.40 20.22
CA MET A 1 46.64 -6.47 20.82
C MET A 1 46.05 -5.50 19.78
N PHE A 2 46.86 -4.80 18.97
CA PHE A 2 46.34 -3.85 17.95
C PHE A 2 45.60 -4.51 16.78
N ILE A 3 45.91 -5.73 16.38
CA ILE A 3 45.25 -6.46 15.29
C ILE A 3 43.80 -6.85 15.69
N LYS A 4 43.58 -7.26 16.95
CA LYS A 4 42.24 -7.61 17.45
C LYS A 4 41.30 -6.39 17.49
N LEU A 5 41.86 -5.22 17.79
CA LEU A 5 41.04 -3.97 17.85
C LEU A 5 40.63 -3.49 16.43
N LYS A 6 41.52 -3.68 15.43
CA LYS A 6 41.21 -3.37 14.02
C LYS A 6 40.15 -4.29 13.45
N ILE A 7 40.24 -5.59 13.73
CA ILE A 7 39.27 -6.60 13.26
C ILE A 7 37.88 -6.32 13.89
N PHE A 8 37.86 -5.94 15.17
CA PHE A 8 36.60 -5.61 15.86
C PHE A 8 35.92 -4.35 15.28
N LYS A 9 36.70 -3.32 14.93
CA LYS A 9 36.17 -2.10 14.26
C LYS A 9 35.65 -2.40 12.85
N ILE A 10 36.30 -3.26 12.10
CA ILE A 10 35.86 -3.67 10.76
C ILE A 10 34.57 -4.50 10.87
N PHE A 11 34.44 -5.35 11.89
CA PHE A 11 33.24 -6.15 12.10
C PHE A 11 32.03 -5.29 12.49
N ILE A 12 32.23 -4.25 13.32
CA ILE A 12 31.16 -3.28 13.66
C ILE A 12 30.76 -2.47 12.43
N PHE A 13 31.70 -2.08 11.57
CA PHE A 13 31.41 -1.33 10.35
C PHE A 13 30.63 -2.18 9.32
N LEU A 14 30.99 -3.45 9.17
CA LEU A 14 30.26 -4.40 8.32
C LEU A 14 28.84 -4.70 8.86
N PHE A 15 28.66 -4.71 10.19
CA PHE A 15 27.35 -4.94 10.78
C PHE A 15 26.40 -3.77 10.52
N PHE A 16 26.88 -2.53 10.44
CA PHE A 16 26.07 -1.36 10.10
C PHE A 16 25.61 -1.31 8.64
N ILE A 17 26.31 -2.01 7.72
CA ILE A 17 25.95 -2.03 6.30
C ILE A 17 24.73 -2.94 6.04
N PHE A 18 24.42 -3.88 6.94
CA PHE A 18 23.29 -4.81 6.79
C PHE A 18 21.93 -4.25 7.23
N PHE A 19 21.89 -3.05 7.82
CA PHE A 19 20.63 -2.32 8.04
C PHE A 19 20.30 -1.38 6.87
N ALA A 20 20.48 -1.85 5.64
CA ALA A 20 19.86 -1.18 4.52
C ALA A 20 18.35 -1.32 4.69
N ASN A 21 17.69 -0.20 5.00
CA ASN A 21 16.25 -0.12 5.07
C ASN A 21 15.69 -0.67 3.76
N SER A 22 15.03 -1.81 3.81
CA SER A 22 14.25 -2.35 2.72
C SER A 22 13.00 -1.46 2.60
N TYR A 23 13.11 -0.38 1.85
CA TYR A 23 11.91 0.37 1.44
C TYR A 23 11.11 -0.53 0.50
N ALA A 24 9.81 -0.66 0.77
CA ALA A 24 8.93 -1.32 -0.16
C ALA A 24 8.96 -0.55 -1.50
N ASP A 25 9.29 -1.26 -2.58
CA ASP A 25 9.35 -0.67 -3.92
C ASP A 25 7.99 -0.81 -4.59
N TYR A 26 7.13 0.19 -4.41
CA TYR A 26 5.81 0.25 -5.02
C TYR A 26 5.89 0.79 -6.45
N ASN A 27 5.07 0.25 -7.32
CA ASN A 27 4.85 0.77 -8.68
C ASN A 27 3.46 1.39 -8.79
N TRP A 28 3.29 2.56 -8.18
CA TRP A 28 2.02 3.28 -8.16
C TRP A 28 1.61 3.77 -9.55
N LYS A 29 0.42 3.36 -9.99
CA LYS A 29 -0.25 3.86 -11.19
C LYS A 29 -1.50 4.62 -10.79
N LYS A 30 -1.59 5.89 -11.20
CA LYS A 30 -2.79 6.71 -10.99
C LYS A 30 -3.96 6.12 -11.75
N ILE A 31 -5.05 5.87 -11.06
CA ILE A 31 -6.30 5.33 -11.63
C ILE A 31 -7.32 6.44 -11.84
N THR A 32 -7.54 7.26 -10.82
CA THR A 32 -8.52 8.34 -10.87
C THR A 32 -8.23 9.39 -9.81
N GLU A 33 -8.98 10.47 -9.85
CA GLU A 33 -8.94 11.56 -8.89
C GLU A 33 -10.38 11.99 -8.57
N SER A 34 -10.71 12.14 -7.31
CA SER A 34 -12.05 12.52 -6.86
C SER A 34 -11.99 13.08 -5.44
N ASN A 35 -12.83 14.04 -5.12
CA ASN A 35 -12.98 14.60 -3.77
C ASN A 35 -11.67 15.04 -3.12
N ASN A 36 -10.80 15.73 -3.86
CA ASN A 36 -9.49 16.18 -3.41
C ASN A 36 -8.56 15.04 -2.96
N ARG A 37 -8.67 13.89 -3.61
CA ARG A 37 -7.83 12.71 -3.39
C ARG A 37 -7.41 12.11 -4.71
N ILE A 38 -6.18 11.61 -4.76
CA ILE A 38 -5.65 10.88 -5.90
C ILE A 38 -5.56 9.40 -5.51
N TYR A 39 -6.00 8.54 -6.41
CA TYR A 39 -6.08 7.09 -6.17
C TYR A 39 -5.16 6.33 -7.11
N TYR A 40 -4.37 5.43 -6.54
CA TYR A 40 -3.36 4.63 -7.23
C TYR A 40 -3.56 3.14 -6.97
N VAL A 41 -3.13 2.32 -7.92
CA VAL A 41 -2.94 0.88 -7.76
C VAL A 41 -1.44 0.58 -7.89
N ASP A 42 -0.92 -0.28 -7.03
CA ASP A 42 0.43 -0.80 -7.15
C ASP A 42 0.46 -1.97 -8.14
N HIS A 43 1.00 -1.74 -9.33
CA HIS A 43 1.14 -2.77 -10.36
C HIS A 43 1.94 -3.97 -9.91
N SER A 44 2.97 -3.76 -9.09
CA SER A 44 3.83 -4.83 -8.59
C SER A 44 3.13 -5.76 -7.60
N SER A 45 2.01 -5.31 -7.01
CA SER A 45 1.26 -6.07 -6.01
C SER A 45 0.13 -6.93 -6.58
N ILE A 46 -0.26 -6.72 -7.85
CA ILE A 46 -1.41 -7.40 -8.46
C ILE A 46 -1.14 -8.89 -8.58
N LYS A 47 -1.97 -9.71 -7.91
CA LYS A 47 -1.89 -11.17 -7.92
C LYS A 47 -3.25 -11.77 -8.13
N SER A 48 -3.40 -12.58 -9.19
CA SER A 48 -4.62 -13.29 -9.50
C SER A 48 -4.60 -14.72 -8.95
N SER A 49 -5.73 -15.17 -8.41
CA SER A 49 -5.96 -16.54 -7.96
C SER A 49 -7.40 -16.94 -8.30
N GLY A 50 -7.59 -17.67 -9.38
CA GLY A 50 -8.92 -17.96 -9.92
C GLY A 50 -9.65 -16.68 -10.30
N ASN A 51 -10.86 -16.47 -9.76
CA ASN A 51 -11.67 -15.27 -9.97
C ASN A 51 -11.31 -14.12 -9.02
N LYS A 52 -10.33 -14.30 -8.13
CA LYS A 52 -9.90 -13.28 -7.15
C LYS A 52 -8.65 -12.58 -7.61
N VAL A 53 -8.59 -11.29 -7.33
CA VAL A 53 -7.38 -10.47 -7.51
C VAL A 53 -7.06 -9.77 -6.20
N TYR A 54 -5.81 -9.90 -5.76
CA TYR A 54 -5.27 -9.25 -4.57
C TYR A 54 -4.34 -8.13 -4.99
N PHE A 55 -4.46 -6.96 -4.38
CA PHE A 55 -3.67 -5.79 -4.79
C PHE A 55 -3.63 -4.72 -3.70
N LEU A 56 -2.61 -3.85 -3.78
CA LEU A 56 -2.48 -2.68 -2.94
C LEU A 56 -2.99 -1.44 -3.67
N THR A 57 -3.69 -0.59 -2.94
CA THR A 57 -4.10 0.73 -3.39
C THR A 57 -3.56 1.80 -2.46
N LEU A 58 -3.24 2.97 -3.02
CA LEU A 58 -2.87 4.16 -2.27
C LEU A 58 -3.89 5.25 -2.55
N THR A 59 -4.34 5.91 -1.50
CA THR A 59 -5.06 7.18 -1.59
C THR A 59 -4.18 8.27 -1.03
N ASP A 60 -3.88 9.28 -1.83
CA ASP A 60 -3.11 10.46 -1.44
C ASP A 60 -4.04 11.65 -1.30
N TYR A 61 -3.98 12.35 -0.16
CA TYR A 61 -4.92 13.41 0.20
C TYR A 61 -4.28 14.77 -0.04
N TYR A 62 -5.01 15.69 -0.66
CA TYR A 62 -4.54 17.09 -0.82
C TYR A 62 -4.48 17.85 0.49
N LYS A 63 -5.32 17.46 1.45
CA LYS A 63 -5.38 18.04 2.81
C LYS A 63 -5.50 16.92 3.83
N PRO A 64 -4.96 17.11 5.04
CA PRO A 64 -5.15 16.13 6.12
C PRO A 64 -6.63 15.87 6.38
N ASP A 65 -6.95 14.62 6.71
CA ASP A 65 -8.27 14.27 7.21
C ASP A 65 -8.46 14.73 8.68
N GLU A 66 -9.57 14.38 9.29
CA GLU A 66 -9.89 14.75 10.67
C GLU A 66 -8.93 14.18 11.71
N PHE A 67 -8.19 13.11 11.36
CA PHE A 67 -7.18 12.47 12.22
C PHE A 67 -5.75 12.96 11.94
N GLY A 68 -5.57 13.86 10.97
CA GLY A 68 -4.27 14.37 10.56
C GLY A 68 -3.54 13.48 9.56
N ASP A 69 -4.21 12.49 8.98
CA ASP A 69 -3.62 11.62 7.97
C ASP A 69 -3.62 12.27 6.59
N LEU A 70 -2.55 12.03 5.82
CA LEU A 70 -2.36 12.54 4.46
C LEU A 70 -2.40 11.45 3.40
N SER A 71 -2.40 10.19 3.79
CA SER A 71 -2.53 9.07 2.86
C SER A 71 -2.95 7.79 3.56
N ASN A 72 -3.45 6.83 2.78
CA ASN A 72 -3.62 5.47 3.25
C ASN A 72 -3.21 4.46 2.18
N ILE A 73 -2.78 3.29 2.61
CA ILE A 73 -2.56 2.12 1.76
C ILE A 73 -3.52 1.04 2.22
N ILE A 74 -4.26 0.47 1.28
CA ILE A 74 -5.25 -0.58 1.56
C ILE A 74 -4.89 -1.83 0.76
N TYR A 75 -4.78 -2.96 1.45
CA TYR A 75 -4.73 -4.27 0.82
C TYR A 75 -6.15 -4.72 0.51
N ARG A 76 -6.43 -5.02 -0.75
CA ARG A 76 -7.77 -5.33 -1.26
C ARG A 76 -7.82 -6.70 -1.91
N GLU A 77 -9.02 -7.27 -1.91
CA GLU A 77 -9.41 -8.43 -2.68
C GLU A 77 -10.59 -8.04 -3.57
N ALA A 78 -10.48 -8.31 -4.86
CA ALA A 78 -11.58 -8.19 -5.82
C ALA A 78 -12.08 -9.57 -6.25
N ASP A 79 -13.37 -9.71 -6.43
CA ASP A 79 -14.01 -10.86 -7.08
C ASP A 79 -14.46 -10.44 -8.48
N CYS A 80 -13.71 -10.87 -9.50
CA CYS A 80 -13.97 -10.46 -10.88
C CYS A 80 -15.19 -11.17 -11.50
N SER A 81 -15.64 -12.29 -10.93
CA SER A 81 -16.86 -12.97 -11.37
C SER A 81 -18.13 -12.30 -10.83
N LYS A 82 -18.07 -11.78 -9.61
CA LYS A 82 -19.19 -11.11 -8.93
C LYS A 82 -19.11 -9.58 -9.03
N MET A 83 -18.01 -9.04 -9.58
CA MET A 83 -17.72 -7.61 -9.65
C MET A 83 -17.96 -6.93 -8.30
N SER A 84 -17.21 -7.37 -7.31
CA SER A 84 -17.23 -6.88 -5.94
C SER A 84 -15.82 -6.82 -5.36
N TYR A 85 -15.64 -6.13 -4.26
CA TYR A 85 -14.36 -6.01 -3.58
C TYR A 85 -14.53 -5.90 -2.07
N ARG A 86 -13.47 -6.15 -1.33
CA ARG A 86 -13.38 -5.90 0.11
C ARG A 86 -11.98 -5.46 0.52
N PHE A 87 -11.92 -4.80 1.68
CA PHE A 87 -10.66 -4.43 2.31
C PHE A 87 -10.20 -5.58 3.20
N LEU A 88 -8.92 -5.91 3.11
CA LEU A 88 -8.31 -6.94 3.94
C LEU A 88 -7.49 -6.33 5.08
N LYS A 89 -6.82 -5.20 4.81
CA LYS A 89 -6.00 -4.48 5.78
C LYS A 89 -5.77 -3.05 5.34
N ASP A 90 -5.88 -2.10 6.27
CA ASP A 90 -5.72 -0.68 6.01
C ASP A 90 -4.55 -0.13 6.82
N PHE A 91 -3.75 0.71 6.19
CA PHE A 91 -2.64 1.43 6.82
C PHE A 91 -2.84 2.92 6.58
N TYR A 92 -2.90 3.70 7.66
CA TYR A 92 -3.01 5.16 7.58
C TYR A 92 -1.66 5.82 7.87
N TYR A 93 -1.38 6.94 7.21
CA TYR A 93 -0.11 7.64 7.30
C TYR A 93 -0.32 9.14 7.48
N SER A 94 0.43 9.74 8.40
CA SER A 94 0.45 11.20 8.58
C SER A 94 1.22 11.94 7.47
N GLN A 95 1.95 11.21 6.62
CA GLN A 95 2.69 11.75 5.48
C GLN A 95 2.04 11.39 4.15
N PRO A 96 2.31 12.17 3.07
CA PRO A 96 1.84 11.84 1.73
C PRO A 96 2.43 10.53 1.21
N MET A 97 1.75 9.92 0.25
CA MET A 97 2.23 8.78 -0.54
C MET A 97 2.58 7.53 0.28
N GLY A 98 1.97 7.36 1.45
CA GLY A 98 2.25 6.22 2.33
C GLY A 98 3.66 6.20 2.91
N ASN A 99 4.28 7.37 3.05
CA ASN A 99 5.63 7.49 3.58
C ASN A 99 5.66 7.46 5.11
N GLY A 100 6.76 6.96 5.66
CA GLY A 100 6.97 6.87 7.10
C GLY A 100 6.31 5.65 7.73
N GLU A 101 6.22 5.66 9.05
CA GLU A 101 5.52 4.62 9.80
C GLU A 101 4.01 4.89 9.80
N PRO A 102 3.17 3.85 9.74
CA PRO A 102 1.73 4.02 9.86
C PRO A 102 1.33 4.69 11.18
N SER A 103 0.41 5.65 11.10
CA SER A 103 -0.24 6.26 12.27
C SER A 103 -1.27 5.32 12.90
N GLU A 104 -1.93 4.51 12.05
CA GLU A 104 -2.92 3.52 12.45
C GLU A 104 -2.89 2.33 11.48
N ILE A 105 -3.13 1.12 12.00
CA ILE A 105 -3.29 -0.10 11.24
C ILE A 105 -4.61 -0.75 11.64
N ILE A 106 -5.48 -1.00 10.65
CA ILE A 106 -6.72 -1.77 10.84
C ILE A 106 -6.51 -3.13 10.18
N ASP A 107 -6.29 -4.15 11.00
CA ASP A 107 -6.07 -5.53 10.57
C ASP A 107 -7.35 -6.35 10.73
N GLU A 108 -8.37 -5.96 10.00
CA GLU A 108 -9.69 -6.58 10.03
C GLU A 108 -10.23 -6.71 8.60
N VAL A 109 -10.68 -7.92 8.25
CA VAL A 109 -11.31 -8.18 6.95
C VAL A 109 -12.69 -7.56 6.90
N GLY A 110 -12.87 -6.66 5.94
CA GLY A 110 -14.14 -5.94 5.73
C GLY A 110 -15.20 -6.77 4.99
N GLU A 111 -16.39 -6.21 4.95
CA GLU A 111 -17.51 -6.76 4.20
C GLU A 111 -17.29 -6.64 2.68
N TRP A 112 -17.83 -7.57 1.92
CA TRP A 112 -17.89 -7.47 0.47
C TRP A 112 -18.78 -6.29 0.05
N ARG A 113 -18.26 -5.49 -0.87
CA ARG A 113 -18.93 -4.30 -1.42
C ARG A 113 -19.24 -4.49 -2.89
N ALA A 114 -20.50 -4.31 -3.26
CA ALA A 114 -20.89 -4.23 -4.66
C ALA A 114 -20.31 -2.96 -5.31
N LEU A 115 -20.05 -3.02 -6.62
CA LEU A 115 -19.59 -1.84 -7.35
C LEU A 115 -20.73 -0.81 -7.49
N VAL A 116 -20.43 0.43 -7.12
CA VAL A 116 -21.32 1.56 -7.37
C VAL A 116 -20.88 2.24 -8.66
N PRO A 117 -21.74 2.42 -9.67
CA PRO A 117 -21.39 3.07 -10.92
C PRO A 117 -20.74 4.44 -10.73
N GLY A 118 -19.61 4.70 -11.39
CA GLY A 118 -18.84 5.93 -11.29
C GLY A 118 -18.01 6.09 -10.01
N SER A 119 -17.97 5.08 -9.14
CA SER A 119 -17.19 5.11 -7.91
C SER A 119 -15.73 4.75 -8.14
N VAL A 120 -14.86 5.18 -7.22
CA VAL A 120 -13.45 4.78 -7.19
C VAL A 120 -13.29 3.26 -7.07
N GLY A 121 -14.15 2.62 -6.27
CA GLY A 121 -14.17 1.16 -6.13
C GLY A 121 -14.43 0.44 -7.44
N GLU A 122 -15.32 0.95 -8.28
CA GLU A 122 -15.57 0.42 -9.62
C GLU A 122 -14.32 0.58 -10.51
N TYR A 123 -13.77 1.79 -10.63
CA TYR A 123 -12.59 2.02 -11.46
C TYR A 123 -11.40 1.13 -11.08
N MET A 124 -11.13 0.99 -9.79
CA MET A 124 -10.04 0.15 -9.31
C MET A 124 -10.28 -1.33 -9.57
N THR A 125 -11.50 -1.82 -9.32
CA THR A 125 -11.85 -3.23 -9.52
C THR A 125 -11.83 -3.60 -11.00
N GLU A 126 -12.41 -2.78 -11.86
CA GLU A 126 -12.36 -2.98 -13.31
C GLU A 126 -10.92 -2.98 -13.82
N TYR A 127 -10.10 -2.07 -13.32
CA TYR A 127 -8.69 -1.98 -13.71
C TYR A 127 -7.93 -3.27 -13.42
N VAL A 128 -8.01 -3.81 -12.20
CA VAL A 128 -7.28 -5.02 -11.83
C VAL A 128 -7.89 -6.30 -12.40
N CYS A 129 -9.19 -6.34 -12.65
CA CYS A 129 -9.85 -7.47 -13.29
C CYS A 129 -9.57 -7.56 -14.80
N ASN A 130 -9.13 -6.48 -15.42
CA ASN A 130 -8.76 -6.41 -16.82
C ASN A 130 -7.24 -6.33 -17.07
N TYR A 131 -6.46 -6.46 -16.01
CA TYR A 131 -4.98 -6.35 -16.03
C TYR A 131 -4.31 -7.62 -16.59
#